data_9a5f28c3c1552b0b94eed014a6d1723d
#
_entry.id   9a5f28c3c1552b0b94eed014a6d1723d
#
_cell.length_a   1.000
_cell.length_b   1.000
_cell.length_c   1.000
_cell.angle_alpha   90.00
_cell.angle_beta   90.00
_cell.angle_gamma   90.00
#
_symmetry.space_group_name_H-M   'P 1'
#
loop_
_entity.id
_entity.type
_entity.pdbx_description
1 polymer ?
#
loop_
_entity_poly.entity_id
_entity_poly.type
_entity_poly.pdbx_seq_one_letter_code
_entity_poly.pdbx_strand_id
1 'polypeptide(L)'
;DPLMTSFLETKLPKIESESKLKLFQTYAYWRYYVFGATLSKHTDRPACEISVTACIKKYDNWPIVVEGTSFELEEGDAILYAGCDQEHERPGVYKGEGMAQLFLHYVNQNGPNKDHAYDLISKNQ
;
A
#
# COMPACT_ATOMS: atom_id res chain seq x y z
N ASP A 1 13.32 3.47 8.46
CA ASP A 1 12.71 3.23 9.76
C ASP A 1 12.73 1.75 10.09
N PRO A 2 13.42 1.33 11.15
CA PRO A 2 13.53 -0.10 11.50
C PRO A 2 12.18 -0.78 11.72
N LEU A 3 11.19 -0.04 12.24
CA LEU A 3 9.86 -0.61 12.46
C LEU A 3 9.19 -0.94 11.13
N MET A 4 9.29 -0.05 10.14
CA MET A 4 8.71 -0.28 8.83
C MET A 4 9.39 -1.46 8.13
N THR A 5 10.72 -1.55 8.22
CA THR A 5 11.46 -2.68 7.67
C THR A 5 11.03 -3.99 8.32
N SER A 6 10.80 -3.97 9.63
CA SER A 6 10.33 -5.14 10.37
C SER A 6 8.96 -5.60 9.89
N PHE A 7 8.04 -4.67 9.61
CA PHE A 7 6.74 -5.03 9.05
C PHE A 7 6.88 -5.69 7.69
N LEU A 8 7.75 -5.15 6.81
CA LEU A 8 7.99 -5.75 5.50
C LEU A 8 8.46 -7.19 5.62
N GLU A 9 9.43 -7.44 6.49
CA GLU A 9 9.99 -8.78 6.70
C GLU A 9 8.99 -9.73 7.32
N THR A 10 8.29 -9.28 8.35
CA THR A 10 7.35 -10.11 9.10
C THR A 10 6.15 -10.53 8.24
N LYS A 11 5.67 -9.66 7.38
CA LYS A 11 4.49 -9.93 6.55
C LYS A 11 4.82 -10.62 5.24
N LEU A 12 6.10 -10.67 4.85
CA LEU A 12 6.52 -11.22 3.56
C LEU A 12 5.98 -12.63 3.29
N PRO A 13 6.08 -13.61 4.21
CA PRO A 13 5.58 -14.96 3.91
C PRO A 13 4.09 -14.99 3.57
N LYS A 14 3.28 -14.20 4.27
CA LYS A 14 1.85 -14.16 4.00
C LYS A 14 1.56 -13.53 2.65
N ILE A 15 2.27 -12.45 2.32
CA ILE A 15 2.07 -11.75 1.06
C ILE A 15 2.52 -12.63 -0.11
N GLU A 16 3.62 -13.37 0.06
CA GLU A 16 4.04 -14.35 -0.96
C GLU A 16 3.00 -15.43 -1.15
N SER A 17 2.41 -15.92 -0.06
CA SER A 17 1.36 -16.93 -0.13
C SER A 17 0.13 -16.41 -0.89
N GLU A 18 -0.31 -15.21 -0.57
CA GLU A 18 -1.50 -14.62 -1.18
C GLU A 18 -1.29 -14.23 -2.64
N SER A 19 -0.11 -13.69 -2.97
CA SER A 19 0.20 -13.26 -4.35
C SER A 19 0.65 -14.41 -5.23
N LYS A 20 1.08 -15.52 -4.64
CA LYS A 20 1.67 -16.68 -5.29
C LYS A 20 2.97 -16.34 -6.04
N LEU A 21 3.67 -15.34 -5.55
CA LEU A 21 4.94 -14.88 -6.11
C LEU A 21 6.03 -14.93 -5.05
N LYS A 22 7.28 -15.10 -5.47
CA LYS A 22 8.43 -14.85 -4.63
C LYS A 22 8.77 -13.37 -4.73
N LEU A 23 8.91 -12.69 -3.61
CA LEU A 23 8.99 -11.23 -3.56
C LEU A 23 10.25 -10.76 -2.86
N PHE A 24 10.76 -9.60 -3.32
CA PHE A 24 11.71 -8.80 -2.55
C PHE A 24 10.97 -7.61 -1.98
N GLN A 25 11.28 -7.24 -0.73
CA GLN A 25 10.75 -6.02 -0.14
C GLN A 25 11.39 -4.79 -0.79
N THR A 26 10.64 -3.72 -0.91
CA THR A 26 11.17 -2.46 -1.37
C THR A 26 11.15 -1.43 -0.25
N TYR A 27 9.99 -0.94 0.14
CA TYR A 27 9.89 -0.01 1.26
C TYR A 27 8.50 -0.03 1.86
N ALA A 28 8.38 0.57 3.05
CA ALA A 28 7.10 0.75 3.72
C ALA A 28 7.05 2.15 4.30
N TYR A 29 5.85 2.68 4.39
CA TYR A 29 5.62 3.94 5.09
C TYR A 29 4.18 3.96 5.58
N TRP A 30 3.86 4.97 6.42
CA TRP A 30 2.50 5.18 6.86
C TRP A 30 2.11 6.63 6.60
N ARG A 31 0.81 6.87 6.51
CA ARG A 31 0.28 8.20 6.27
C ARG A 31 -0.93 8.42 7.15
N TYR A 32 -1.06 9.62 7.65
CA TYR A 32 -2.24 10.04 8.38
C TYR A 32 -3.02 11.02 7.52
N TYR A 33 -4.21 10.61 7.10
CA TYR A 33 -5.10 11.47 6.33
C TYR A 33 -5.92 12.33 7.29
N VAL A 34 -6.00 13.61 6.99
CA VAL A 34 -6.78 14.57 7.78
C VAL A 34 -7.92 15.09 6.94
N PHE A 35 -8.85 15.82 7.56
CA PHE A 35 -9.98 16.44 6.87
C PHE A 35 -9.48 17.21 5.65
N GLY A 36 -10.12 16.99 4.51
CA GLY A 36 -9.77 17.64 3.26
C GLY A 36 -8.78 16.88 2.40
N ALA A 37 -8.26 15.73 2.87
CA ALA A 37 -7.33 14.94 2.08
C ALA A 37 -7.99 14.39 0.82
N THR A 38 -7.18 14.26 -0.24
CA THR A 38 -7.61 13.66 -1.50
C THR A 38 -6.59 12.64 -1.95
N LEU A 39 -7.02 11.66 -2.73
CA LEU A 39 -6.12 10.69 -3.36
C LEU A 39 -6.67 10.37 -4.77
N SER A 40 -6.13 11.08 -5.76
CA SER A 40 -6.56 10.93 -7.15
C SER A 40 -6.25 9.55 -7.70
N LYS A 41 -7.04 9.13 -8.69
CA LYS A 41 -6.81 7.88 -9.40
C LYS A 41 -5.40 7.88 -10.02
N HIS A 42 -4.63 6.84 -9.75
CA HIS A 42 -3.26 6.72 -10.24
C HIS A 42 -2.79 5.26 -10.20
N THR A 43 -1.65 5.02 -10.82
CA THR A 43 -0.86 3.81 -10.60
C THR A 43 0.43 4.23 -9.90
N ASP A 44 1.04 3.29 -9.19
CA ASP A 44 2.26 3.56 -8.45
C ASP A 44 3.50 3.35 -9.33
N ARG A 45 4.65 3.76 -8.81
CA ARG A 45 5.93 3.52 -9.46
C ARG A 45 6.35 2.05 -9.36
N PRO A 46 7.32 1.60 -10.17
CA PRO A 46 7.70 0.16 -10.24
C PRO A 46 8.07 -0.50 -8.92
N ALA A 47 8.64 0.23 -7.96
CA ALA A 47 8.98 -0.31 -6.64
C ALA A 47 7.73 -0.77 -5.86
N CYS A 48 6.54 -0.37 -6.29
CA CYS A 48 5.26 -0.70 -5.67
C CYS A 48 4.50 -1.73 -6.51
N GLU A 49 5.19 -2.64 -7.17
CA GLU A 49 4.58 -3.64 -8.04
C GLU A 49 3.51 -4.44 -7.31
N ILE A 50 3.83 -4.91 -6.11
CA ILE A 50 2.89 -5.60 -5.23
C ILE A 50 2.75 -4.75 -3.98
N SER A 51 1.55 -4.30 -3.71
CA SER A 51 1.29 -3.35 -2.64
C SER A 51 0.26 -3.87 -1.66
N VAL A 52 0.43 -3.49 -0.41
CA VAL A 52 -0.54 -3.74 0.64
C VAL A 52 -0.91 -2.40 1.25
N THR A 53 -2.21 -2.14 1.36
CA THR A 53 -2.72 -1.01 2.12
C THR A 53 -3.48 -1.57 3.32
N ALA A 54 -3.10 -1.16 4.51
CA ALA A 54 -3.70 -1.63 5.76
C ALA A 54 -4.25 -0.45 6.55
N CYS A 55 -5.46 -0.61 7.09
CA CYS A 55 -6.04 0.40 7.97
C CYS A 55 -5.56 0.16 9.39
N ILE A 56 -4.83 1.12 9.96
CA ILE A 56 -4.35 1.05 11.35
C ILE A 56 -5.41 1.63 12.28
N LYS A 57 -5.92 2.80 11.93
CA LYS A 57 -6.89 3.53 12.75
C LYS A 57 -7.75 4.40 11.85
N LYS A 58 -9.05 4.48 12.14
CA LYS A 58 -9.91 5.43 11.43
C LYS A 58 -10.98 5.99 12.35
N TYR A 59 -11.33 7.24 12.14
CA TYR A 59 -12.45 7.88 12.82
C TYR A 59 -13.68 7.95 11.93
N ASP A 60 -13.49 7.89 10.61
CA ASP A 60 -14.57 7.93 9.63
C ASP A 60 -14.20 7.09 8.42
N ASN A 61 -15.20 6.64 7.69
CA ASN A 61 -15.01 5.81 6.51
C ASN A 61 -14.52 6.61 5.32
N TRP A 62 -13.63 6.00 4.55
CA TRP A 62 -13.18 6.54 3.27
C TRP A 62 -12.62 5.38 2.46
N PRO A 63 -13.39 4.84 1.52
CA PRO A 63 -12.99 3.63 0.84
C PRO A 63 -11.79 3.83 -0.07
N ILE A 64 -11.05 2.74 -0.32
CA ILE A 64 -10.09 2.68 -1.39
C ILE A 64 -10.73 1.94 -2.56
N VAL A 65 -10.58 2.47 -3.77
CA VAL A 65 -11.13 1.89 -4.98
C VAL A 65 -9.97 1.40 -5.84
N VAL A 66 -9.97 0.11 -6.16
CA VAL A 66 -8.95 -0.52 -7.00
C VAL A 66 -9.63 -1.09 -8.23
N GLU A 67 -9.24 -0.61 -9.40
CA GLU A 67 -9.84 -1.00 -10.69
C GLU A 67 -11.36 -0.99 -10.65
N GLY A 68 -11.92 0.07 -10.08
CA GLY A 68 -13.35 0.27 -10.02
C GLY A 68 -14.08 -0.46 -8.90
N THR A 69 -13.40 -1.30 -8.13
CA THR A 69 -14.02 -2.00 -6.99
C THR A 69 -13.67 -1.27 -5.69
N SER A 70 -14.70 -0.94 -4.94
CA SER A 70 -14.56 -0.19 -3.68
C SER A 70 -14.39 -1.12 -2.49
N PHE A 71 -13.44 -0.79 -1.62
CA PHE A 71 -13.17 -1.54 -0.39
C PHE A 71 -13.17 -0.59 0.80
N GLU A 72 -14.05 -0.84 1.76
CA GLU A 72 -14.03 -0.10 3.01
C GLU A 72 -13.29 -0.95 4.05
N LEU A 73 -12.07 -0.54 4.40
CA LEU A 73 -11.24 -1.29 5.34
C LEU A 73 -11.57 -0.87 6.77
N GLU A 74 -11.85 -1.86 7.62
CA GLU A 74 -11.95 -1.64 9.05
C GLU A 74 -10.55 -1.66 9.66
N GLU A 75 -10.41 -1.19 10.90
CA GLU A 75 -9.12 -1.23 11.58
C GLU A 75 -8.60 -2.65 11.64
N GLY A 76 -7.39 -2.87 11.20
CA GLY A 76 -6.78 -4.18 11.12
C GLY A 76 -6.94 -4.88 9.77
N ASP A 77 -7.82 -4.38 8.90
CA ASP A 77 -8.01 -4.95 7.56
C ASP A 77 -6.94 -4.44 6.60
N ALA A 78 -6.65 -5.25 5.59
CA ALA A 78 -5.70 -4.88 4.55
C ALA A 78 -6.15 -5.44 3.20
N ILE A 79 -5.74 -4.76 2.13
CA ILE A 79 -5.89 -5.28 0.77
C ILE A 79 -4.54 -5.40 0.10
N LEU A 80 -4.45 -6.40 -0.78
CA LEU A 80 -3.27 -6.69 -1.60
C LEU A 80 -3.63 -6.41 -3.05
N TYR A 81 -2.80 -5.65 -3.75
CA TYR A 81 -3.07 -5.30 -5.14
C TYR A 81 -1.76 -5.04 -5.90
N ALA A 82 -1.86 -5.03 -7.24
CA ALA A 82 -0.72 -4.76 -8.11
C ALA A 82 -0.59 -3.24 -8.29
N GLY A 83 0.12 -2.59 -7.40
CA GLY A 83 0.15 -1.13 -7.29
C GLY A 83 0.56 -0.39 -8.55
N CYS A 84 1.53 -0.92 -9.33
CA CYS A 84 1.98 -0.24 -10.53
C CYS A 84 1.14 -0.59 -11.78
N ASP A 85 0.27 -1.61 -11.69
CA ASP A 85 -0.56 -2.03 -12.82
C ASP A 85 -2.02 -1.69 -12.65
N GLN A 86 -2.52 -1.63 -11.43
CA GLN A 86 -3.93 -1.40 -11.15
C GLN A 86 -4.15 0.04 -10.70
N GLU A 87 -5.05 0.73 -11.38
CA GLU A 87 -5.43 2.08 -10.98
C GLU A 87 -6.17 2.03 -9.65
N HIS A 88 -5.81 2.93 -8.76
CA HIS A 88 -6.46 3.01 -7.45
C HIS A 88 -6.58 4.46 -6.99
N GLU A 89 -7.58 4.70 -6.13
CA GLU A 89 -7.92 6.03 -5.65
C GLU A 89 -8.72 5.94 -4.36
N ARG A 90 -8.85 7.08 -3.70
CA ARG A 90 -9.89 7.26 -2.69
C ARG A 90 -10.79 8.36 -3.20
N PRO A 91 -12.09 8.08 -3.39
CA PRO A 91 -12.98 9.03 -4.08
C PRO A 91 -13.30 10.27 -3.24
N GLY A 92 -13.48 11.39 -3.93
CA GLY A 92 -13.88 12.62 -3.29
C GLY A 92 -12.84 13.17 -2.33
N VAL A 93 -13.32 13.71 -1.22
CA VAL A 93 -12.52 14.37 -0.20
C VAL A 93 -12.78 13.68 1.14
N TYR A 94 -11.73 13.40 1.90
CA TYR A 94 -11.91 12.84 3.23
C TYR A 94 -12.55 13.88 4.15
N LYS A 95 -13.64 13.51 4.79
CA LYS A 95 -14.40 14.43 5.63
C LYS A 95 -14.38 14.06 7.10
N GLY A 96 -13.51 13.13 7.48
CA GLY A 96 -13.39 12.66 8.85
C GLY A 96 -12.31 13.38 9.63
N GLU A 97 -12.15 12.96 10.90
CA GLU A 97 -11.18 13.55 11.81
C GLU A 97 -9.76 13.04 11.56
N GLY A 98 -9.63 11.82 11.08
CA GLY A 98 -8.31 11.25 10.82
C GLY A 98 -8.35 9.78 10.48
N MET A 99 -7.34 9.33 9.73
CA MET A 99 -7.23 7.94 9.31
C MET A 99 -5.76 7.61 9.09
N ALA A 100 -5.26 6.61 9.81
CA ALA A 100 -3.87 6.16 9.68
C ALA A 100 -3.83 4.88 8.83
N GLN A 101 -3.02 4.90 7.78
CA GLN A 101 -2.86 3.79 6.85
C GLN A 101 -1.40 3.40 6.75
N LEU A 102 -1.13 2.10 6.68
CA LEU A 102 0.21 1.55 6.49
C LEU A 102 0.31 0.98 5.07
N PHE A 103 1.43 1.25 4.42
CA PHE A 103 1.67 0.81 3.05
C PHE A 103 2.93 -0.04 3.01
N LEU A 104 2.80 -1.28 2.49
CA LEU A 104 3.92 -2.20 2.30
C LEU A 104 4.08 -2.46 0.81
N HIS A 105 5.32 -2.41 0.32
CA HIS A 105 5.59 -2.56 -1.11
C HIS A 105 6.65 -3.61 -1.38
N TYR A 106 6.44 -4.37 -2.45
CA TYR A 106 7.29 -5.48 -2.85
C TYR A 106 7.40 -5.54 -4.37
N VAL A 107 8.41 -6.26 -4.85
CA VAL A 107 8.56 -6.55 -6.28
C VAL A 107 8.76 -8.05 -6.47
N ASN A 108 8.32 -8.55 -7.63
CA ASN A 108 8.49 -9.94 -8.01
C ASN A 108 9.98 -10.23 -8.25
N GLN A 109 10.54 -11.21 -7.55
CA GLN A 109 11.94 -11.59 -7.69
C GLN A 109 12.31 -11.98 -9.12
N ASN A 110 11.33 -12.47 -9.88
CA ASN A 110 11.51 -12.97 -11.24
C ASN A 110 10.92 -12.05 -12.30
N GLY A 111 10.56 -10.82 -11.91
CA GLY A 111 9.90 -9.88 -12.79
C GLY A 111 10.78 -8.73 -13.25
N PRO A 112 10.22 -7.82 -14.07
CA PRO A 112 10.99 -6.72 -14.67
C PRO A 112 11.42 -5.66 -13.66
N ASN A 113 10.81 -5.64 -12.46
CA ASN A 113 11.07 -4.59 -11.46
C ASN A 113 11.99 -5.05 -10.34
N LYS A 114 12.64 -6.21 -10.49
CA LYS A 114 13.45 -6.78 -9.41
C LYS A 114 14.60 -5.88 -8.95
N ASP A 115 15.06 -4.99 -9.83
CA ASP A 115 16.16 -4.08 -9.50
C ASP A 115 15.74 -2.99 -8.51
N HIS A 116 14.45 -2.87 -8.22
CA HIS A 116 13.94 -1.96 -7.19
C HIS A 116 13.93 -2.62 -5.81
N ALA A 117 14.46 -3.85 -5.69
CA ALA A 117 14.53 -4.56 -4.42
C ALA A 117 15.25 -3.70 -3.37
N TYR A 118 14.73 -3.74 -2.15
CA TYR A 118 15.29 -3.03 -1.01
C TYR A 118 15.42 -1.52 -1.21
N ASP A 119 14.54 -0.93 -2.00
CA ASP A 119 14.48 0.51 -2.20
C ASP A 119 13.86 1.13 -0.93
N LEU A 120 14.67 1.18 0.14
CA LEU A 120 14.22 1.62 1.45
C LEU A 120 14.03 3.13 1.54
N ILE A 121 14.51 3.86 0.53
CA ILE A 121 14.42 5.30 0.50
C ILE A 121 13.36 5.69 -0.52
N SER A 122 12.33 6.31 -0.03
CA SER A 122 11.24 6.75 -0.86
C SER A 122 11.58 8.08 -1.51
N LYS A 123 12.47 8.05 -2.49
CA LYS A 123 12.99 9.27 -3.11
C LYS A 123 11.94 10.10 -3.82
N ASN A 124 10.82 9.47 -4.19
CA ASN A 124 9.79 10.10 -4.99
C ASN A 124 8.47 10.26 -4.25
N GLN A 125 8.52 10.25 -2.96
CA GLN A 125 7.34 10.49 -2.14
C GLN A 125 7.22 11.94 -1.74
#